data_47b5c43e5597e92a210435867311bad4
#
_entry.id   47b5c43e5597e92a210435867311bad4
#
_cell.length_a   1.000
_cell.length_b   1.000
_cell.length_c   1.000
_cell.angle_alpha   90.00
_cell.angle_beta   90.00
_cell.angle_gamma   90.00
#
_symmetry.space_group_name_H-M   'P 1'
#
loop_
_entity.id
_entity.type
_entity.pdbx_description
1 polymer ?
#
loop_
_entity_poly.entity_id
_entity_poly.type
_entity_poly.pdbx_seq_one_letter_code
_entity_poly.pdbx_strand_id
1 'polypeptide(L)'
;MTELNHQDDAQPEVADFDAFFAEQTRPATQGLPLRLFGRSYTLPPRMTTLFALQLQRVHTSARPDDIRRLLGALFGPDAIGDWVEHGMDDRMFGIVLLWSTSNMGAPGSLSMEQAAAEYDAREAAQATAGKARPRPRPKGKGKRKSSGKRS
;
A
#
# COMPACT_ATOMS: atom_id res chain seq x y z
N MET A 1 9.43 -10.55 69.84
CA MET A 1 10.08 -10.76 68.51
C MET A 1 9.08 -10.31 67.46
N THR A 2 9.30 -9.14 66.88
CA THR A 2 8.45 -8.55 65.86
C THR A 2 9.08 -8.86 64.52
N GLU A 3 8.52 -9.82 63.81
CA GLU A 3 8.91 -10.06 62.40
C GLU A 3 8.38 -8.92 61.55
N LEU A 4 9.29 -8.06 61.13
CA LEU A 4 9.05 -7.07 60.12
C LEU A 4 8.90 -7.81 58.77
N ASN A 5 7.62 -7.97 58.40
CA ASN A 5 7.26 -8.43 57.07
C ASN A 5 7.69 -7.33 56.07
N HIS A 6 8.88 -7.50 55.51
CA HIS A 6 9.29 -6.72 54.32
C HIS A 6 8.44 -7.25 53.16
N GLN A 7 7.29 -6.63 52.96
CA GLN A 7 6.64 -6.67 51.66
C GLN A 7 7.57 -5.92 50.73
N ASP A 8 8.30 -6.71 50.02
CA ASP A 8 9.06 -6.25 48.84
C ASP A 8 8.01 -5.76 47.84
N ASP A 9 7.68 -4.47 47.91
CA ASP A 9 6.91 -3.78 46.89
C ASP A 9 7.77 -3.76 45.62
N ALA A 10 7.84 -4.89 44.93
CA ALA A 10 8.41 -4.97 43.61
C ALA A 10 7.57 -4.07 42.68
N GLN A 11 7.98 -2.82 42.57
CA GLN A 11 7.41 -1.91 41.56
C GLN A 11 7.55 -2.57 40.20
N PRO A 12 6.48 -2.60 39.40
CA PRO A 12 6.57 -3.17 38.07
C PRO A 12 7.68 -2.45 37.30
N GLU A 13 8.61 -3.22 36.77
CA GLU A 13 9.69 -2.70 35.94
C GLU A 13 9.09 -1.98 34.74
N VAL A 14 9.39 -0.70 34.60
CA VAL A 14 8.91 0.11 33.48
C VAL A 14 9.63 -0.38 32.23
N ALA A 15 8.89 -0.85 31.23
CA ALA A 15 9.43 -1.20 29.92
C ALA A 15 9.88 0.06 29.17
N ASP A 16 11.18 0.30 29.16
CA ASP A 16 11.78 1.45 28.48
C ASP A 16 12.06 1.11 27.00
N PHE A 17 11.06 1.39 26.16
CA PHE A 17 11.18 1.21 24.71
C PHE A 17 12.13 2.22 24.06
N ASP A 18 12.33 3.39 24.66
CA ASP A 18 13.24 4.39 24.10
C ASP A 18 14.68 3.90 24.19
N ALA A 19 15.09 3.35 25.36
CA ALA A 19 16.39 2.72 25.50
C ALA A 19 16.56 1.51 24.59
N PHE A 20 15.56 0.64 24.53
CA PHE A 20 15.57 -0.55 23.68
C PHE A 20 15.73 -0.20 22.19
N PHE A 21 14.98 0.77 21.68
CA PHE A 21 15.09 1.18 20.27
C PHE A 21 16.37 1.96 19.98
N ALA A 22 16.91 2.71 20.95
CA ALA A 22 18.19 3.39 20.77
C ALA A 22 19.33 2.39 20.56
N GLU A 23 19.33 1.27 21.25
CA GLU A 23 20.32 0.20 21.07
C GLU A 23 20.16 -0.54 19.73
N GLN A 24 18.92 -0.65 19.24
CA GLN A 24 18.61 -1.31 17.97
C GLN A 24 18.65 -0.40 16.75
N THR A 25 18.81 0.90 16.94
CA THR A 25 18.89 1.84 15.83
C THR A 25 20.19 1.64 15.07
N ARG A 26 20.12 0.89 13.99
CA ARG A 26 21.18 0.89 12.97
C ARG A 26 21.32 2.29 12.40
N PRO A 27 22.54 2.73 12.04
CA PRO A 27 22.75 4.04 11.44
C PRO A 27 21.72 4.22 10.31
N ALA A 28 21.08 5.40 10.30
CA ALA A 28 20.04 5.70 9.33
C ALA A 28 20.55 5.44 7.92
N THR A 29 20.00 4.45 7.27
CA THR A 29 20.28 4.19 5.86
C THR A 29 19.87 5.44 5.11
N GLN A 30 20.77 5.99 4.29
CA GLN A 30 20.47 7.14 3.46
C GLN A 30 19.21 6.87 2.65
N GLY A 31 18.34 7.88 2.51
CA GLY A 31 17.15 7.75 1.69
C GLY A 31 17.50 7.28 0.28
N LEU A 32 16.60 6.54 -0.34
CA LEU A 32 16.80 5.98 -1.67
C LEU A 32 16.54 7.06 -2.73
N PRO A 33 17.57 7.47 -3.50
CA PRO A 33 17.39 8.45 -4.55
C PRO A 33 16.74 7.82 -5.78
N LEU A 34 15.85 8.56 -6.43
CA LEU A 34 15.31 8.23 -7.74
C LEU A 34 15.23 9.48 -8.59
N ARG A 35 15.27 9.31 -9.90
CA ARG A 35 15.12 10.40 -10.87
C ARG A 35 13.95 10.13 -11.78
N LEU A 36 13.09 11.15 -11.94
CA LEU A 36 11.89 11.07 -12.77
C LEU A 36 11.63 12.44 -13.41
N PHE A 37 11.41 12.47 -14.72
CA PHE A 37 11.21 13.70 -15.50
C PHE A 37 12.27 14.78 -15.27
N GLY A 38 13.54 14.36 -15.12
CA GLY A 38 14.64 15.26 -14.88
C GLY A 38 14.80 15.78 -13.45
N ARG A 39 13.85 15.50 -12.56
CA ARG A 39 13.92 15.82 -11.14
C ARG A 39 14.42 14.64 -10.31
N SER A 40 15.16 14.94 -9.26
CA SER A 40 15.61 13.95 -8.29
C SER A 40 14.74 14.00 -7.05
N TYR A 41 14.31 12.83 -6.59
CA TYR A 41 13.55 12.62 -5.37
C TYR A 41 14.34 11.71 -4.45
N THR A 42 14.13 11.85 -3.15
CA THR A 42 14.75 10.97 -2.16
C THR A 42 13.64 10.36 -1.31
N LEU A 43 13.49 9.05 -1.42
CA LEU A 43 12.53 8.31 -0.61
C LEU A 43 13.00 8.21 0.84
N PRO A 44 12.09 8.22 1.81
CA PRO A 44 12.42 7.94 3.20
C PRO A 44 13.12 6.58 3.34
N PRO A 45 14.13 6.47 4.21
CA PRO A 45 14.87 5.21 4.39
C PRO A 45 14.03 4.10 5.03
N ARG A 46 12.93 4.46 5.66
CA ARG A 46 12.02 3.51 6.33
C ARG A 46 10.56 3.92 6.12
N MET A 47 9.72 2.92 6.01
CA MET A 47 8.28 3.11 6.00
C MET A 47 7.82 3.51 7.41
N THR A 48 7.31 4.72 7.56
CA THR A 48 6.73 5.16 8.84
C THR A 48 5.35 4.53 9.04
N THR A 49 4.93 4.38 10.30
CA THR A 49 3.58 3.88 10.62
C THR A 49 2.50 4.75 9.99
N LEU A 50 2.69 6.06 9.99
CA LEU A 50 1.75 6.99 9.35
C LEU A 50 1.63 6.73 7.85
N PHE A 51 2.74 6.48 7.17
CA PHE A 51 2.75 6.14 5.75
C PHE A 51 2.03 4.80 5.48
N ALA A 52 2.29 3.78 6.29
CA ALA A 52 1.61 2.48 6.17
C ALA A 52 0.09 2.60 6.34
N LEU A 53 -0.37 3.42 7.30
CA LEU A 53 -1.80 3.70 7.50
C LEU A 53 -2.40 4.48 6.31
N GLN A 54 -1.69 5.45 5.75
CA GLN A 54 -2.13 6.19 4.57
C GLN A 54 -2.20 5.29 3.34
N LEU A 55 -1.23 4.41 3.15
CA LEU A 55 -1.24 3.42 2.07
C LEU A 55 -2.45 2.48 2.18
N GLN A 56 -2.72 1.97 3.38
CA GLN A 56 -3.90 1.14 3.63
C GLN A 56 -5.20 1.90 3.34
N ARG A 57 -5.28 3.17 3.71
CA ARG A 57 -6.44 4.02 3.44
C ARG A 57 -6.67 4.22 1.94
N VAL A 58 -5.62 4.43 1.16
CA VAL A 58 -5.71 4.54 -0.30
C VAL A 58 -6.21 3.25 -0.91
N HIS A 59 -5.77 2.09 -0.44
CA HIS A 59 -6.27 0.79 -0.91
C HIS A 59 -7.77 0.58 -0.65
N THR A 60 -8.30 1.16 0.42
CA THR A 60 -9.71 0.97 0.80
C THR A 60 -10.65 2.04 0.25
N SER A 61 -10.20 3.28 0.12
CA SER A 61 -11.07 4.41 -0.25
C SER A 61 -10.81 5.01 -1.63
N ALA A 62 -9.60 4.87 -2.17
CA ALA A 62 -9.15 5.42 -3.46
C ALA A 62 -9.53 6.91 -3.70
N ARG A 63 -9.67 7.70 -2.64
CA ARG A 63 -9.99 9.13 -2.77
C ARG A 63 -8.79 9.89 -3.32
N PRO A 64 -9.00 10.81 -4.28
CA PRO A 64 -7.91 11.60 -4.86
C PRO A 64 -7.06 12.35 -3.81
N ASP A 65 -7.68 12.87 -2.76
CA ASP A 65 -6.97 13.58 -1.69
C ASP A 65 -6.10 12.67 -0.84
N ASP A 66 -6.53 11.44 -0.60
CA ASP A 66 -5.73 10.45 0.14
C ASP A 66 -4.51 10.02 -0.70
N ILE A 67 -4.69 9.86 -2.01
CA ILE A 67 -3.59 9.60 -2.95
C ILE A 67 -2.60 10.76 -2.97
N ARG A 68 -3.09 12.00 -3.05
CA ARG A 68 -2.22 13.19 -3.02
C ARG A 68 -1.42 13.29 -1.74
N ARG A 69 -2.01 13.01 -0.58
CA ARG A 69 -1.31 13.00 0.71
C ARG A 69 -0.24 11.93 0.77
N LEU A 70 -0.54 10.73 0.29
CA LEU A 70 0.41 9.62 0.23
C LEU A 70 1.62 9.98 -0.63
N LEU A 71 1.38 10.48 -1.84
CA LEU A 71 2.42 10.87 -2.77
C LEU A 71 3.21 12.10 -2.29
N GLY A 72 2.53 13.07 -1.66
CA GLY A 72 3.19 14.21 -1.06
C GLY A 72 4.13 13.82 0.09
N ALA A 73 3.80 12.78 0.85
CA ALA A 73 4.67 12.24 1.89
C ALA A 73 5.91 11.54 1.33
N LEU A 74 5.82 10.94 0.14
CA LEU A 74 6.94 10.25 -0.51
C LEU A 74 7.82 11.17 -1.34
N PHE A 75 7.21 12.00 -2.16
CA PHE A 75 7.88 12.72 -3.26
C PHE A 75 7.83 14.24 -3.11
N GLY A 76 7.12 14.73 -2.10
CA GLY A 76 6.87 16.15 -1.90
C GLY A 76 5.53 16.61 -2.49
N PRO A 77 5.01 17.77 -2.03
CA PRO A 77 3.65 18.23 -2.35
C PRO A 77 3.45 18.59 -3.82
N ASP A 78 4.52 18.97 -4.53
CA ASP A 78 4.46 19.43 -5.92
C ASP A 78 4.67 18.31 -6.94
N ALA A 79 5.06 17.13 -6.51
CA ALA A 79 5.43 16.02 -7.39
C ALA A 79 4.31 15.62 -8.35
N ILE A 80 3.07 15.53 -7.87
CA ILE A 80 1.94 15.12 -8.70
C ILE A 80 1.66 16.14 -9.82
N GLY A 81 1.71 17.42 -9.50
CA GLY A 81 1.53 18.48 -10.50
C GLY A 81 2.56 18.38 -11.61
N ASP A 82 3.82 18.26 -11.24
CA ASP A 82 4.93 18.08 -12.20
C ASP A 82 4.77 16.83 -13.07
N TRP A 83 4.36 15.73 -12.48
CA TRP A 83 4.21 14.46 -13.21
C TRP A 83 3.06 14.51 -14.22
N VAL A 84 1.96 15.13 -13.85
CA VAL A 84 0.82 15.35 -14.76
C VAL A 84 1.24 16.25 -15.93
N GLU A 85 1.95 17.33 -15.67
CA GLU A 85 2.46 18.24 -16.70
C GLU A 85 3.44 17.57 -17.66
N HIS A 86 4.21 16.57 -17.17
CA HIS A 86 5.14 15.79 -17.99
C HIS A 86 4.49 14.56 -18.66
N GLY A 87 3.18 14.40 -18.54
CA GLY A 87 2.44 13.33 -19.21
C GLY A 87 2.58 11.96 -18.57
N MET A 88 2.70 11.89 -17.23
CA MET A 88 2.69 10.62 -16.50
C MET A 88 1.36 9.89 -16.75
N ASP A 89 1.44 8.66 -17.22
CA ASP A 89 0.30 7.76 -17.37
C ASP A 89 0.16 6.80 -16.16
N ASP A 90 -0.96 6.08 -16.11
CA ASP A 90 -1.27 5.15 -15.02
C ASP A 90 -0.23 4.03 -14.87
N ARG A 91 0.31 3.54 -16.00
CA ARG A 91 1.34 2.50 -16.00
C ARG A 91 2.64 3.01 -15.41
N MET A 92 3.11 4.17 -15.86
CA MET A 92 4.32 4.81 -15.32
C MET A 92 4.18 5.06 -13.81
N PHE A 93 3.03 5.59 -13.40
CA PHE A 93 2.71 5.84 -12.00
C PHE A 93 2.71 4.56 -11.17
N GLY A 94 2.05 3.50 -11.65
CA GLY A 94 1.98 2.22 -10.96
C GLY A 94 3.36 1.57 -10.78
N ILE A 95 4.22 1.65 -11.78
CA ILE A 95 5.60 1.13 -11.72
C ILE A 95 6.43 1.90 -10.70
N VAL A 96 6.38 3.24 -10.73
CA VAL A 96 7.11 4.09 -9.78
C VAL A 96 6.66 3.82 -8.35
N LEU A 97 5.36 3.69 -8.12
CA LEU A 97 4.82 3.42 -6.79
C LEU A 97 5.22 2.02 -6.30
N LEU A 98 5.14 1.01 -7.14
CA LEU A 98 5.54 -0.36 -6.81
C LEU A 98 7.03 -0.44 -6.47
N TRP A 99 7.88 0.16 -7.31
CA TRP A 99 9.32 0.21 -7.06
C TRP A 99 9.63 0.93 -5.75
N SER A 100 9.01 2.09 -5.53
CA SER A 100 9.25 2.92 -4.35
C SER A 100 8.85 2.22 -3.06
N THR A 101 7.66 1.63 -3.01
CA THR A 101 7.17 0.94 -1.81
C THR A 101 7.95 -0.33 -1.50
N SER A 102 8.39 -1.07 -2.53
CA SER A 102 9.18 -2.28 -2.35
C SER A 102 10.60 -2.00 -1.84
N ASN A 103 11.21 -0.91 -2.30
CA ASN A 103 12.58 -0.57 -1.92
C ASN A 103 12.70 0.26 -0.65
N MET A 104 11.61 0.87 -0.18
CA MET A 104 11.62 1.74 1.01
C MET A 104 12.01 1.01 2.31
N GLY A 105 11.65 -0.26 2.45
CA GLY A 105 12.02 -1.08 3.62
C GLY A 105 13.26 -1.93 3.40
N ALA A 106 13.59 -2.22 2.14
CA ALA A 106 14.68 -3.08 1.73
C ALA A 106 15.27 -2.57 0.40
N PRO A 107 16.18 -1.58 0.46
CA PRO A 107 16.80 -1.02 -0.74
C PRO A 107 17.42 -2.10 -1.63
N GLY A 108 17.13 -2.05 -2.93
CA GLY A 108 17.61 -3.04 -3.91
C GLY A 108 16.79 -4.33 -3.98
N SER A 109 15.66 -4.42 -3.27
CA SER A 109 14.78 -5.60 -3.31
C SER A 109 14.07 -5.78 -4.65
N LEU A 110 13.82 -4.70 -5.38
CA LEU A 110 13.15 -4.71 -6.67
C LEU A 110 13.85 -3.77 -7.65
N SER A 111 14.26 -4.29 -8.83
CA SER A 111 14.77 -3.43 -9.89
C SER A 111 13.64 -2.73 -10.65
N MET A 112 13.96 -1.71 -11.46
CA MET A 112 12.96 -1.01 -12.28
C MET A 112 12.31 -1.94 -13.30
N GLU A 113 13.10 -2.83 -13.92
CA GLU A 113 12.63 -3.82 -14.89
C GLU A 113 11.71 -4.85 -14.23
N GLN A 114 12.05 -5.31 -13.01
CA GLN A 114 11.21 -6.20 -12.24
C GLN A 114 9.90 -5.53 -11.81
N ALA A 115 9.96 -4.26 -11.40
CA ALA A 115 8.77 -3.49 -11.07
C ALA A 115 7.82 -3.35 -12.26
N ALA A 116 8.37 -3.07 -13.46
CA ALA A 116 7.58 -3.00 -14.68
C ALA A 116 6.94 -4.34 -15.03
N ALA A 117 7.71 -5.43 -14.98
CA ALA A 117 7.21 -6.78 -15.27
C ALA A 117 6.13 -7.22 -14.27
N GLU A 118 6.32 -6.94 -12.99
CA GLU A 118 5.35 -7.27 -11.94
C GLU A 118 4.06 -6.44 -12.08
N TYR A 119 4.17 -5.16 -12.41
CA TYR A 119 3.02 -4.32 -12.67
C TYR A 119 2.20 -4.85 -13.86
N ASP A 120 2.85 -5.13 -14.98
CA ASP A 120 2.20 -5.66 -16.18
C ASP A 120 1.54 -7.02 -15.93
N ALA A 121 2.17 -7.88 -15.13
CA ALA A 121 1.60 -9.18 -14.73
C ALA A 121 0.34 -9.01 -13.85
N ARG A 122 0.33 -8.05 -12.94
CA ARG A 122 -0.84 -7.75 -12.10
C ARG A 122 -2.00 -7.20 -12.92
N GLU A 123 -1.73 -6.31 -13.86
CA GLU A 123 -2.73 -5.76 -14.77
C GLU A 123 -3.35 -6.86 -15.66
N ALA A 124 -2.53 -7.76 -16.21
CA ALA A 124 -2.99 -8.90 -16.99
C ALA A 124 -3.87 -9.86 -16.16
N ALA A 125 -3.50 -10.12 -14.90
CA ALA A 125 -4.27 -10.96 -14.00
C ALA A 125 -5.63 -10.33 -13.64
N GLN A 126 -5.68 -9.01 -13.42
CA GLN A 126 -6.93 -8.29 -13.16
C GLN A 126 -7.85 -8.28 -14.39
N ALA A 127 -7.30 -8.11 -15.59
CA ALA A 127 -8.06 -8.15 -16.84
C ALA A 127 -8.69 -9.52 -17.09
N THR A 128 -7.99 -10.62 -16.74
CA THR A 128 -8.53 -12.00 -16.84
C THR A 128 -9.57 -12.28 -15.77
N ALA A 129 -9.38 -11.83 -14.53
CA ALA A 129 -10.35 -11.98 -13.45
C ALA A 129 -11.67 -11.24 -13.75
N GLY A 130 -11.60 -10.07 -14.40
CA GLY A 130 -12.77 -9.31 -14.83
C GLY A 130 -13.62 -10.02 -15.90
N LYS A 131 -13.01 -10.87 -16.74
CA LYS A 131 -13.69 -11.65 -17.78
C LYS A 131 -14.31 -12.95 -17.25
N ALA A 132 -13.87 -13.44 -16.12
CA ALA A 132 -14.30 -14.72 -15.54
C ALA A 132 -15.58 -14.64 -14.69
N ARG A 133 -16.26 -13.49 -14.59
CA ARG A 133 -17.58 -13.41 -13.97
C ARG A 133 -18.61 -14.05 -14.89
N PRO A 134 -19.22 -15.20 -14.53
CA PRO A 134 -20.31 -15.78 -15.33
C PRO A 134 -21.46 -14.79 -15.36
N ARG A 135 -21.88 -14.39 -16.56
CA ARG A 135 -23.15 -13.67 -16.72
C ARG A 135 -24.25 -14.55 -16.15
N PRO A 136 -25.09 -14.03 -15.23
CA PRO A 136 -26.28 -14.81 -14.79
C PRO A 136 -27.11 -15.13 -16.01
N ARG A 137 -27.31 -16.42 -16.24
CA ARG A 137 -28.24 -16.91 -17.29
C ARG A 137 -29.62 -16.31 -17.02
N PRO A 138 -30.28 -15.70 -18.02
CA PRO A 138 -31.66 -15.29 -17.86
C PRO A 138 -32.49 -16.53 -17.58
N LYS A 139 -33.20 -16.56 -16.46
CA LYS A 139 -34.17 -17.58 -16.14
C LYS A 139 -35.21 -17.59 -17.24
N GLY A 140 -35.27 -18.68 -18.01
CA GLY A 140 -36.28 -18.92 -19.02
C GLY A 140 -37.68 -18.80 -18.44
N LYS A 141 -38.49 -17.92 -18.99
CA LYS A 141 -39.92 -17.82 -18.71
C LYS A 141 -40.55 -19.16 -18.98
N GLY A 142 -41.05 -19.85 -17.93
CA GLY A 142 -41.84 -21.04 -18.04
C GLY A 142 -43.10 -20.76 -18.87
N LYS A 143 -43.25 -21.49 -19.96
CA LYS A 143 -44.47 -21.54 -20.78
C LYS A 143 -45.60 -22.08 -19.93
N ARG A 144 -46.58 -21.24 -19.58
CA ARG A 144 -47.88 -21.68 -19.06
C ARG A 144 -48.62 -22.39 -20.18
N LYS A 145 -48.83 -23.70 -20.01
CA LYS A 145 -49.83 -24.47 -20.79
C LYS A 145 -51.23 -24.09 -20.30
N SER A 146 -52.00 -23.45 -21.16
CA SER A 146 -53.45 -23.31 -20.98
C SER A 146 -54.09 -24.61 -21.46
N SER A 147 -54.65 -25.37 -20.53
CA SER A 147 -55.56 -26.48 -20.88
C SER A 147 -56.95 -25.89 -21.01
N GLY A 148 -57.42 -25.74 -22.24
CA GLY A 148 -58.77 -25.47 -22.55
C GLY A 148 -59.61 -26.75 -22.35
N LYS A 149 -60.59 -26.72 -21.47
CA LYS A 149 -61.61 -27.77 -21.32
C LYS A 149 -62.86 -27.32 -22.07
N ARG A 150 -63.14 -27.97 -23.11
CA ARG A 150 -64.44 -27.89 -23.76
C ARG A 150 -65.42 -28.83 -23.06
N SER A 151 -66.63 -28.36 -22.82
CA SER A 151 -67.87 -29.14 -22.68
C SER A 151 -68.89 -28.57 -23.62
#